data_9a46b34ee304d04ca858abf57b3c35d5
#
_entry.id   9a46b34ee304d04ca858abf57b3c35d5
#
_cell.length_a   1.000
_cell.length_b   1.000
_cell.length_c   1.000
_cell.angle_alpha   90.00
_cell.angle_beta   90.00
_cell.angle_gamma   90.00
#
_symmetry.space_group_name_H-M   'P 1'
#
loop_
_entity.id
_entity.type
_entity.pdbx_description
1 polymer ?
#
loop_
_entity_poly.entity_id
_entity_poly.type
_entity_poly.pdbx_seq_one_letter_code
_entity_poly.pdbx_strand_id
1 'polypeptide(L)'
;MIAPKIMVVEDEEPLCVLLKYNLEAEGYQVEIVNRGDEAEIRLQENVPDLLVLDWMLPAVSGIELCRRLRMRPETERLPIMMLTARGEESDRVRGLSTGADDYLVKPFSTPEFIARVRALLRRAKPEVLSSVLKVGDIILDRESHRVYRKKSEIKLGPTEFRLLEFMMQHPGRVFSRSQLLDNVWGETIYIDERTVDVHVGRLRKAVNNGRMPDVIRTIRGAGYAIRED
;
A
#
# COMPACT_ATOMS: atom_id res chain seq x y z
N MET A 1 8.71 -0.16 -4.69
CA MET A 1 7.57 -1.10 -4.84
C MET A 1 6.56 -0.47 -5.78
N ILE A 2 5.89 -1.28 -6.60
CA ILE A 2 4.75 -0.79 -7.39
C ILE A 2 3.61 -0.54 -6.39
N ALA A 3 2.97 0.64 -6.45
CA ALA A 3 1.84 0.97 -5.59
C ALA A 3 0.73 -0.08 -5.77
N PRO A 4 0.07 -0.55 -4.70
CA PRO A 4 -1.02 -1.50 -4.81
C PRO A 4 -2.13 -0.96 -5.71
N LYS A 5 -2.62 -1.81 -6.61
CA LYS A 5 -3.71 -1.48 -7.53
C LYS A 5 -5.05 -1.87 -6.90
N ILE A 6 -5.95 -0.91 -6.78
CA ILE A 6 -7.31 -1.11 -6.27
C ILE A 6 -8.30 -0.84 -7.40
N MET A 7 -9.16 -1.81 -7.69
CA MET A 7 -10.30 -1.58 -8.56
C MET A 7 -11.53 -1.29 -7.71
N VAL A 8 -12.23 -0.21 -8.02
CA VAL A 8 -13.50 0.18 -7.40
C VAL A 8 -14.60 0.03 -8.44
N VAL A 9 -15.60 -0.80 -8.16
CA VAL A 9 -16.75 -1.02 -9.02
C VAL A 9 -17.98 -0.44 -8.32
N GLU A 10 -18.44 0.72 -8.82
CA GLU A 10 -19.47 1.55 -8.20
C GLU A 10 -20.12 2.39 -9.30
N ASP A 11 -21.44 2.53 -9.32
CA ASP A 11 -22.17 3.30 -10.34
C ASP A 11 -22.52 4.72 -9.91
N GLU A 12 -22.44 5.04 -8.61
CA GLU A 12 -22.66 6.39 -8.09
C GLU A 12 -21.40 7.26 -8.30
N GLU A 13 -21.42 8.14 -9.32
CA GLU A 13 -20.29 9.01 -9.67
C GLU A 13 -19.70 9.82 -8.49
N PRO A 14 -20.52 10.47 -7.61
CA PRO A 14 -20.00 11.19 -6.46
C PRO A 14 -19.20 10.30 -5.50
N LEU A 15 -19.66 9.06 -5.29
CA LEU A 15 -18.96 8.11 -4.44
C LEU A 15 -17.67 7.61 -5.09
N CYS A 16 -17.67 7.37 -6.40
CA CYS A 16 -16.47 7.05 -7.17
C CYS A 16 -15.37 8.10 -7.00
N VAL A 17 -15.73 9.38 -7.14
CA VAL A 17 -14.80 10.51 -6.98
C VAL A 17 -14.22 10.54 -5.56
N LEU A 18 -15.08 10.39 -4.54
CA LEU A 18 -14.69 10.38 -3.14
C LEU A 18 -13.71 9.24 -2.84
N LEU A 19 -14.05 8.01 -3.26
CA LEU A 19 -13.23 6.83 -3.01
C LEU A 19 -11.89 6.93 -3.72
N LYS A 20 -11.89 7.32 -5.01
CA LYS A 20 -10.68 7.52 -5.80
C LYS A 20 -9.75 8.52 -5.13
N TYR A 21 -10.23 9.72 -4.81
CA TYR A 21 -9.44 10.78 -4.18
C TYR A 21 -8.75 10.30 -2.89
N ASN A 22 -9.51 9.64 -2.01
CA ASN A 22 -8.97 9.18 -0.73
C ASN A 22 -7.97 8.02 -0.88
N LEU A 23 -8.22 7.09 -1.80
CA LEU A 23 -7.30 5.99 -2.05
C LEU A 23 -6.00 6.46 -2.72
N GLU A 24 -6.07 7.40 -3.67
CA GLU A 24 -4.89 7.98 -4.30
C GLU A 24 -4.06 8.81 -3.30
N ALA A 25 -4.71 9.53 -2.38
CA ALA A 25 -4.04 10.24 -1.30
C ALA A 25 -3.26 9.29 -0.34
N GLU A 26 -3.70 8.03 -0.23
CA GLU A 26 -3.00 6.97 0.51
C GLU A 26 -1.87 6.30 -0.32
N GLY A 27 -1.66 6.72 -1.56
CA GLY A 27 -0.61 6.23 -2.45
C GLY A 27 -0.98 4.97 -3.23
N TYR A 28 -2.26 4.61 -3.33
CA TYR A 28 -2.74 3.50 -4.15
C TYR A 28 -2.96 3.91 -5.61
N GLN A 29 -2.82 2.97 -6.54
CA GLN A 29 -3.30 3.13 -7.91
C GLN A 29 -4.76 2.72 -7.97
N VAL A 30 -5.64 3.60 -8.50
CA VAL A 30 -7.09 3.38 -8.47
C VAL A 30 -7.65 3.33 -9.87
N GLU A 31 -8.37 2.25 -10.15
CA GLU A 31 -9.18 2.09 -11.37
C GLU A 31 -10.66 2.09 -10.99
N ILE A 32 -11.45 2.95 -11.63
CA ILE A 32 -12.91 3.02 -11.43
C ILE A 32 -13.60 2.33 -12.60
N VAL A 33 -14.60 1.52 -12.29
CA VAL A 33 -15.49 0.87 -13.25
C VAL A 33 -16.92 1.03 -12.75
N ASN A 34 -17.85 1.41 -13.63
CA ASN A 34 -19.21 1.74 -13.21
C ASN A 34 -20.24 0.65 -13.50
N ARG A 35 -19.80 -0.51 -14.00
CA ARG A 35 -20.68 -1.63 -14.38
C ARG A 35 -20.04 -2.97 -14.05
N GLY A 36 -20.87 -3.92 -13.59
CA GLY A 36 -20.37 -5.25 -13.22
C GLY A 36 -19.87 -6.09 -14.40
N ASP A 37 -20.48 -5.97 -15.58
CA ASP A 37 -20.06 -6.68 -16.79
C ASP A 37 -18.72 -6.16 -17.33
N GLU A 38 -18.48 -4.84 -17.30
CA GLU A 38 -17.20 -4.24 -17.65
C GLU A 38 -16.11 -4.64 -16.66
N ALA A 39 -16.42 -4.62 -15.36
CA ALA A 39 -15.49 -5.06 -14.32
C ALA A 39 -15.07 -6.52 -14.53
N GLU A 40 -15.98 -7.41 -14.92
CA GLU A 40 -15.67 -8.80 -15.21
C GLU A 40 -14.65 -8.96 -16.34
N ILE A 41 -14.77 -8.14 -17.41
CA ILE A 41 -13.82 -8.14 -18.53
C ILE A 41 -12.44 -7.64 -18.08
N ARG A 42 -12.39 -6.50 -17.36
CA ARG A 42 -11.12 -5.92 -16.91
C ARG A 42 -10.38 -6.82 -15.91
N LEU A 43 -11.12 -7.54 -15.05
CA LEU A 43 -10.55 -8.50 -14.12
C LEU A 43 -9.95 -9.74 -14.79
N GLN A 44 -10.37 -10.07 -16.01
CA GLN A 44 -9.73 -11.11 -16.84
C GLN A 44 -8.41 -10.64 -17.44
N GLU A 45 -8.31 -9.34 -17.76
CA GLU A 45 -7.10 -8.76 -18.35
C GLU A 45 -6.04 -8.48 -17.28
N ASN A 46 -6.47 -7.98 -16.12
CA ASN A 46 -5.55 -7.59 -15.05
C ASN A 46 -6.22 -7.67 -13.67
N VAL A 47 -5.73 -8.58 -12.83
CA VAL A 47 -6.23 -8.76 -11.47
C VAL A 47 -5.61 -7.71 -10.55
N PRO A 48 -6.42 -6.88 -9.85
CA PRO A 48 -5.94 -5.90 -8.89
C PRO A 48 -5.48 -6.55 -7.57
N ASP A 49 -4.90 -5.76 -6.68
CA ASP A 49 -4.52 -6.20 -5.33
C ASP A 49 -5.70 -6.22 -4.35
N LEU A 50 -6.74 -5.43 -4.64
CA LEU A 50 -8.01 -5.37 -3.90
C LEU A 50 -9.14 -4.95 -4.83
N LEU A 51 -10.29 -5.56 -4.67
CA LEU A 51 -11.55 -5.16 -5.30
C LEU A 51 -12.48 -4.56 -4.25
N VAL A 52 -12.93 -3.32 -4.48
CA VAL A 52 -14.05 -2.69 -3.78
C VAL A 52 -15.25 -2.78 -4.70
N LEU A 53 -16.34 -3.37 -4.23
CA LEU A 53 -17.43 -3.81 -5.09
C LEU A 53 -18.77 -3.43 -4.50
N ASP A 54 -19.54 -2.59 -5.19
CA ASP A 54 -20.90 -2.31 -4.77
C ASP A 54 -21.79 -3.53 -4.96
N TRP A 55 -22.68 -3.73 -4.02
CA TRP A 55 -23.68 -4.80 -4.02
C TRP A 55 -24.60 -4.73 -5.22
N MET A 56 -25.14 -3.54 -5.50
CA MET A 56 -26.07 -3.28 -6.60
C MET A 56 -25.41 -2.54 -7.74
N LEU A 57 -25.14 -3.24 -8.83
CA LEU A 57 -24.53 -2.69 -10.03
C LEU A 57 -25.41 -2.96 -11.25
N PRO A 58 -25.34 -2.11 -12.27
CA PRO A 58 -25.99 -2.37 -13.55
C PRO A 58 -25.39 -3.60 -14.25
N ALA A 59 -26.21 -4.31 -15.00
CA ALA A 59 -25.94 -5.49 -15.81
C ALA A 59 -25.60 -6.74 -14.98
N VAL A 60 -24.49 -6.77 -14.28
CA VAL A 60 -24.09 -7.86 -13.38
C VAL A 60 -23.98 -7.30 -11.97
N SER A 61 -24.80 -7.82 -11.05
CA SER A 61 -24.75 -7.38 -9.64
C SER A 61 -23.41 -7.73 -8.98
N GLY A 62 -22.98 -6.95 -7.97
CA GLY A 62 -21.74 -7.20 -7.25
C GLY A 62 -21.70 -8.58 -6.60
N ILE A 63 -22.84 -9.07 -6.08
CA ILE A 63 -22.93 -10.43 -5.52
C ILE A 63 -22.61 -11.49 -6.57
N GLU A 64 -23.23 -11.38 -7.72
CA GLU A 64 -23.04 -12.35 -8.79
C GLU A 64 -21.60 -12.30 -9.32
N LEU A 65 -21.04 -11.10 -9.47
CA LEU A 65 -19.64 -10.93 -9.86
C LEU A 65 -18.71 -11.56 -8.82
N CYS A 66 -18.93 -11.31 -7.52
CA CYS A 66 -18.15 -11.91 -6.44
C CYS A 66 -18.15 -13.44 -6.50
N ARG A 67 -19.34 -14.06 -6.71
CA ARG A 67 -19.45 -15.53 -6.84
C ARG A 67 -18.64 -16.05 -8.02
N ARG A 68 -18.75 -15.41 -9.18
CA ARG A 68 -17.98 -15.80 -10.38
C ARG A 68 -16.48 -15.70 -10.15
N LEU A 69 -16.03 -14.66 -9.47
CA LEU A 69 -14.62 -14.47 -9.15
C LEU A 69 -14.09 -15.55 -8.20
N ARG A 70 -14.90 -15.99 -7.23
CA ARG A 70 -14.51 -17.09 -6.31
C ARG A 70 -14.43 -18.48 -6.97
N MET A 71 -15.08 -18.65 -8.12
CA MET A 71 -15.01 -19.90 -8.89
C MET A 71 -13.83 -19.96 -9.88
N ARG A 72 -13.08 -18.87 -10.06
CA ARG A 72 -11.93 -18.80 -10.98
C ARG A 72 -10.63 -18.88 -10.20
N PRO A 73 -9.70 -19.79 -10.54
CA PRO A 73 -8.42 -19.94 -9.84
C PRO A 73 -7.60 -18.64 -9.75
N GLU A 74 -7.67 -17.79 -10.80
CA GLU A 74 -6.91 -16.54 -10.89
C GLU A 74 -7.41 -15.47 -9.91
N THR A 75 -8.68 -15.53 -9.51
CA THR A 75 -9.34 -14.52 -8.66
C THR A 75 -9.92 -15.08 -7.38
N GLU A 76 -9.82 -16.38 -7.12
CA GLU A 76 -10.38 -17.01 -5.91
C GLU A 76 -9.87 -16.38 -4.61
N ARG A 77 -8.61 -15.90 -4.63
CA ARG A 77 -7.93 -15.28 -3.47
C ARG A 77 -7.87 -13.76 -3.54
N LEU A 78 -8.47 -13.14 -4.56
CA LEU A 78 -8.54 -11.69 -4.66
C LEU A 78 -9.30 -11.13 -3.45
N PRO A 79 -8.72 -10.23 -2.64
CA PRO A 79 -9.46 -9.60 -1.56
C PRO A 79 -10.64 -8.79 -2.12
N ILE A 80 -11.82 -9.00 -1.56
CA ILE A 80 -13.05 -8.32 -1.99
C ILE A 80 -13.70 -7.66 -0.79
N MET A 81 -13.88 -6.33 -0.86
CA MET A 81 -14.70 -5.54 0.05
C MET A 81 -16.02 -5.22 -0.63
N MET A 82 -17.13 -5.68 -0.06
CA MET A 82 -18.46 -5.34 -0.53
C MET A 82 -18.96 -4.06 0.11
N LEU A 83 -19.49 -3.11 -0.69
CA LEU A 83 -20.26 -1.96 -0.22
C LEU A 83 -21.74 -2.33 -0.27
N THR A 84 -22.46 -2.13 0.84
CA THR A 84 -23.86 -2.54 0.97
C THR A 84 -24.74 -1.40 1.48
N ALA A 85 -26.02 -1.33 1.10
CA ALA A 85 -26.97 -0.40 1.67
C ALA A 85 -27.45 -0.85 3.07
N ARG A 86 -27.87 0.13 3.90
CA ARG A 86 -28.44 -0.14 5.24
C ARG A 86 -29.84 -0.76 5.07
N GLY A 87 -30.04 -1.98 5.49
CA GLY A 87 -31.33 -2.69 5.40
C GLY A 87 -31.25 -4.09 4.77
N GLU A 88 -30.14 -4.40 4.10
CA GLU A 88 -29.88 -5.74 3.55
C GLU A 88 -29.22 -6.68 4.57
N GLU A 89 -29.49 -6.44 5.87
CA GLU A 89 -28.95 -7.21 6.98
C GLU A 89 -29.41 -8.69 6.97
N SER A 90 -30.60 -8.96 6.41
CA SER A 90 -31.05 -10.35 6.13
C SER A 90 -30.23 -11.01 5.03
N ASP A 91 -29.60 -10.25 4.16
CA ASP A 91 -28.69 -10.73 3.12
C ASP A 91 -27.23 -10.87 3.60
N ARG A 92 -26.88 -10.31 4.79
CA ARG A 92 -25.57 -10.59 5.44
C ARG A 92 -25.41 -12.07 5.78
N VAL A 93 -26.47 -12.77 6.16
CA VAL A 93 -26.46 -14.24 6.36
C VAL A 93 -26.29 -14.96 5.02
N ARG A 94 -26.87 -14.43 3.94
CA ARG A 94 -26.59 -14.88 2.55
C ARG A 94 -25.22 -14.39 2.06
N GLY A 95 -24.78 -13.22 2.48
CA GLY A 95 -23.48 -12.64 2.15
C GLY A 95 -22.29 -13.44 2.65
N LEU A 96 -22.38 -14.10 3.80
CA LEU A 96 -21.36 -15.07 4.28
C LEU A 96 -21.15 -16.23 3.31
N SER A 97 -22.13 -16.52 2.42
CA SER A 97 -22.01 -17.53 1.38
C SER A 97 -21.49 -16.99 0.04
N THR A 98 -21.33 -15.67 -0.12
CA THR A 98 -20.85 -15.06 -1.39
C THR A 98 -19.33 -15.03 -1.53
N GLY A 99 -18.61 -15.19 -0.41
CA GLY A 99 -17.15 -15.27 -0.40
C GLY A 99 -16.43 -13.90 -0.40
N ALA A 100 -17.10 -12.79 -0.09
CA ALA A 100 -16.42 -11.51 0.17
C ALA A 100 -15.64 -11.57 1.50
N ASP A 101 -14.52 -10.84 1.57
CA ASP A 101 -13.62 -10.85 2.73
C ASP A 101 -14.00 -9.82 3.80
N ASP A 102 -14.71 -8.74 3.40
CA ASP A 102 -15.24 -7.71 4.30
C ASP A 102 -16.49 -7.06 3.70
N TYR A 103 -17.29 -6.45 4.57
CA TYR A 103 -18.53 -5.74 4.21
C TYR A 103 -18.54 -4.37 4.89
N LEU A 104 -18.87 -3.34 4.12
CA LEU A 104 -18.99 -1.96 4.60
C LEU A 104 -20.35 -1.39 4.23
N VAL A 105 -21.13 -0.99 5.26
CA VAL A 105 -22.50 -0.49 5.09
C VAL A 105 -22.50 0.99 4.78
N LYS A 106 -23.17 1.39 3.69
CA LYS A 106 -23.41 2.80 3.33
C LYS A 106 -24.52 3.39 4.23
N PRO A 107 -24.38 4.65 4.74
CA PRO A 107 -23.20 5.51 4.63
C PRO A 107 -22.10 5.14 5.61
N PHE A 108 -20.85 5.27 5.20
CA PHE A 108 -19.64 4.99 6.00
C PHE A 108 -18.72 6.21 6.08
N SER A 109 -17.83 6.22 7.06
CA SER A 109 -16.81 7.25 7.15
C SER A 109 -15.57 6.90 6.32
N THR A 110 -14.92 7.91 5.74
CA THR A 110 -13.65 7.72 5.01
C THR A 110 -12.56 7.04 5.87
N PRO A 111 -12.35 7.41 7.15
CA PRO A 111 -11.37 6.72 7.98
C PRO A 111 -11.68 5.24 8.19
N GLU A 112 -12.96 4.85 8.32
CA GLU A 112 -13.35 3.44 8.43
C GLU A 112 -13.06 2.69 7.14
N PHE A 113 -13.45 3.26 5.99
CA PHE A 113 -13.18 2.67 4.68
C PHE A 113 -11.68 2.43 4.48
N ILE A 114 -10.82 3.44 4.70
CA ILE A 114 -9.38 3.32 4.55
C ILE A 114 -8.77 2.29 5.51
N ALA A 115 -9.22 2.27 6.76
CA ALA A 115 -8.75 1.27 7.74
C ALA A 115 -9.04 -0.18 7.28
N ARG A 116 -10.21 -0.43 6.73
CA ARG A 116 -10.61 -1.74 6.19
C ARG A 116 -9.84 -2.12 4.93
N VAL A 117 -9.65 -1.18 3.99
CA VAL A 117 -8.79 -1.36 2.80
C VAL A 117 -7.38 -1.80 3.21
N ARG A 118 -6.77 -1.07 4.15
CA ARG A 118 -5.43 -1.43 4.69
C ARG A 118 -5.42 -2.83 5.32
N ALA A 119 -6.47 -3.18 6.07
CA ALA A 119 -6.57 -4.49 6.72
C ALA A 119 -6.65 -5.64 5.71
N LEU A 120 -7.44 -5.48 4.65
CA LEU A 120 -7.58 -6.49 3.59
C LEU A 120 -6.29 -6.67 2.80
N LEU A 121 -5.68 -5.58 2.34
CA LEU A 121 -4.42 -5.63 1.62
C LEU A 121 -3.30 -6.26 2.47
N ARG A 122 -3.24 -5.97 3.78
CA ARG A 122 -2.27 -6.58 4.70
C ARG A 122 -2.44 -8.09 4.84
N ARG A 123 -3.68 -8.59 4.82
CA ARG A 123 -3.96 -10.04 4.87
C ARG A 123 -3.57 -10.75 3.58
N ALA A 124 -3.84 -10.13 2.44
CA ALA A 124 -3.61 -10.73 1.12
C ALA A 124 -2.14 -10.68 0.69
N LYS A 125 -1.45 -9.59 0.99
CA LYS A 125 -0.04 -9.36 0.68
C LYS A 125 0.69 -8.80 1.89
N PRO A 126 1.03 -9.63 2.89
CA PRO A 126 1.75 -9.19 4.08
C PRO A 126 3.05 -8.46 3.76
N GLU A 127 3.71 -8.83 2.67
CA GLU A 127 4.99 -8.24 2.22
C GLU A 127 4.82 -6.80 1.71
N VAL A 128 3.69 -6.45 1.11
CA VAL A 128 3.44 -5.13 0.51
C VAL A 128 3.02 -4.09 1.55
N LEU A 129 2.31 -4.51 2.61
CA LEU A 129 1.78 -3.64 3.67
C LEU A 129 2.31 -4.02 5.06
N SER A 130 3.38 -4.78 5.13
CA SER A 130 4.04 -5.05 6.40
C SER A 130 4.38 -3.71 7.08
N SER A 131 3.85 -3.49 8.28
CA SER A 131 4.33 -2.41 9.14
C SER A 131 5.83 -2.54 9.42
N VAL A 132 6.39 -3.73 9.15
CA VAL A 132 7.79 -4.07 9.38
C VAL A 132 8.49 -4.28 8.04
N LEU A 133 9.46 -3.41 7.74
CA LEU A 133 10.40 -3.61 6.63
C LEU A 133 11.61 -4.38 7.14
N LYS A 134 12.11 -5.33 6.33
CA LYS A 134 13.31 -6.08 6.65
C LYS A 134 14.24 -6.11 5.44
N VAL A 135 15.47 -5.66 5.63
CA VAL A 135 16.53 -5.70 4.62
C VAL A 135 17.82 -6.17 5.31
N GLY A 136 18.30 -7.33 4.93
CA GLY A 136 19.45 -7.98 5.61
C GLY A 136 19.18 -8.16 7.11
N ASP A 137 20.04 -7.56 7.94
CA ASP A 137 19.95 -7.61 9.41
C ASP A 137 19.21 -6.40 10.04
N ILE A 138 18.62 -5.51 9.20
CA ILE A 138 17.87 -4.34 9.64
C ILE A 138 16.37 -4.67 9.60
N ILE A 139 15.69 -4.28 10.67
CA ILE A 139 14.23 -4.34 10.82
C ILE A 139 13.74 -2.94 11.18
N LEU A 140 12.83 -2.39 10.38
CA LEU A 140 12.17 -1.11 10.63
C LEU A 140 10.68 -1.36 10.82
N ASP A 141 10.17 -1.01 11.99
CA ASP A 141 8.76 -1.08 12.33
C ASP A 141 8.15 0.33 12.19
N ARG A 142 7.26 0.47 11.23
CA ARG A 142 6.56 1.72 10.89
C ARG A 142 5.54 2.13 11.94
N GLU A 143 4.89 1.15 12.56
CA GLU A 143 3.82 1.38 13.53
C GLU A 143 4.38 1.91 14.85
N SER A 144 5.43 1.26 15.34
CA SER A 144 6.11 1.67 16.57
C SER A 144 7.19 2.74 16.37
N HIS A 145 7.51 3.11 15.11
CA HIS A 145 8.62 4.01 14.73
C HIS A 145 9.97 3.57 15.29
N ARG A 146 10.21 2.24 15.32
CA ARG A 146 11.45 1.65 15.84
C ARG A 146 12.27 0.98 14.76
N VAL A 147 13.59 1.04 14.92
CA VAL A 147 14.53 0.39 14.02
C VAL A 147 15.44 -0.52 14.85
N TYR A 148 15.69 -1.73 14.35
CA TYR A 148 16.56 -2.71 14.98
C TYR A 148 17.59 -3.18 13.98
N ARG A 149 18.81 -3.46 14.45
CA ARG A 149 19.84 -4.19 13.72
C ARG A 149 20.42 -5.28 14.62
N LYS A 150 20.40 -6.55 14.17
CA LYS A 150 20.83 -7.71 14.96
C LYS A 150 20.26 -7.70 16.39
N LYS A 151 18.97 -7.44 16.55
CA LYS A 151 18.26 -7.35 17.85
C LYS A 151 18.60 -6.14 18.73
N SER A 152 19.47 -5.24 18.30
CA SER A 152 19.77 -3.99 19.01
C SER A 152 18.93 -2.85 18.43
N GLU A 153 18.24 -2.11 19.28
CA GLU A 153 17.47 -0.93 18.87
C GLU A 153 18.39 0.21 18.45
N ILE A 154 18.08 0.84 17.32
CA ILE A 154 18.79 1.99 16.77
C ILE A 154 17.91 3.21 16.89
N LYS A 155 18.38 4.25 17.57
CA LYS A 155 17.68 5.53 17.66
C LYS A 155 18.00 6.38 16.44
N LEU A 156 16.96 6.73 15.67
CA LEU A 156 17.04 7.60 14.51
C LEU A 156 16.24 8.88 14.75
N GLY A 157 16.69 9.98 14.16
CA GLY A 157 15.86 11.17 14.03
C GLY A 157 14.75 10.96 13.00
N PRO A 158 13.70 11.82 13.00
CA PRO A 158 12.55 11.66 12.10
C PRO A 158 12.92 11.63 10.62
N THR A 159 13.92 12.42 10.22
CA THR A 159 14.39 12.47 8.82
C THR A 159 15.19 11.24 8.45
N GLU A 160 16.10 10.78 9.32
CA GLU A 160 16.87 9.55 9.13
C GLU A 160 15.96 8.32 9.08
N PHE A 161 14.87 8.31 9.89
CA PHE A 161 13.88 7.25 9.86
C PHE A 161 13.18 7.20 8.50
N ARG A 162 12.64 8.33 7.99
CA ARG A 162 11.99 8.41 6.68
C ARG A 162 12.93 8.05 5.54
N LEU A 163 14.20 8.51 5.62
CA LEU A 163 15.21 8.17 4.63
C LEU A 163 15.50 6.67 4.57
N LEU A 164 15.67 6.03 5.74
CA LEU A 164 15.88 4.59 5.85
C LEU A 164 14.65 3.83 5.34
N GLU A 165 13.46 4.24 5.76
CA GLU A 165 12.20 3.65 5.33
C GLU A 165 12.06 3.66 3.80
N PHE A 166 12.28 4.82 3.18
CA PHE A 166 12.19 4.97 1.72
C PHE A 166 13.21 4.07 0.99
N MET A 167 14.45 4.02 1.47
CA MET A 167 15.46 3.15 0.88
C MET A 167 15.16 1.66 1.09
N MET A 168 14.62 1.27 2.25
CA MET A 168 14.24 -0.12 2.56
C MET A 168 12.99 -0.59 1.79
N GLN A 169 12.17 0.31 1.30
CA GLN A 169 11.08 -0.01 0.36
C GLN A 169 11.58 -0.40 -1.03
N HIS A 170 12.82 -0.02 -1.37
CA HIS A 170 13.40 -0.20 -2.69
C HIS A 170 14.83 -0.77 -2.59
N PRO A 171 15.02 -1.99 -2.04
CA PRO A 171 16.33 -2.58 -1.87
C PRO A 171 17.07 -2.68 -3.20
N GLY A 172 18.37 -2.45 -3.20
CA GLY A 172 19.23 -2.53 -4.39
C GLY A 172 19.11 -1.34 -5.36
N ARG A 173 18.01 -0.59 -5.32
CA ARG A 173 17.78 0.54 -6.24
C ARG A 173 18.64 1.75 -5.86
N VAL A 174 19.28 2.35 -6.88
CA VAL A 174 20.07 3.58 -6.73
C VAL A 174 19.16 4.79 -6.91
N PHE A 175 19.24 5.72 -5.97
CA PHE A 175 18.52 7.00 -6.01
C PHE A 175 19.50 8.16 -6.06
N SER A 176 19.25 9.12 -6.95
CA SER A 176 19.98 10.38 -6.97
C SER A 176 19.68 11.22 -5.72
N ARG A 177 20.49 12.26 -5.47
CA ARG A 177 20.25 13.19 -4.35
C ARG A 177 18.92 13.92 -4.50
N SER A 178 18.61 14.40 -5.70
CA SER A 178 17.31 15.02 -6.00
C SER A 178 16.14 14.07 -5.73
N GLN A 179 16.20 12.83 -6.21
CA GLN A 179 15.15 11.84 -5.95
C GLN A 179 14.95 11.55 -4.45
N LEU A 180 16.03 11.45 -3.67
CA LEU A 180 15.93 11.29 -2.23
C LEU A 180 15.36 12.53 -1.55
N LEU A 181 15.73 13.73 -2.02
CA LEU A 181 15.21 14.98 -1.49
C LEU A 181 13.70 15.07 -1.70
N ASP A 182 13.23 14.87 -2.92
CA ASP A 182 11.81 14.96 -3.28
C ASP A 182 10.95 13.96 -2.48
N ASN A 183 11.41 12.71 -2.37
CA ASN A 183 10.64 11.65 -1.72
C ASN A 183 10.68 11.69 -0.18
N VAL A 184 11.72 12.25 0.44
CA VAL A 184 11.88 12.24 1.90
C VAL A 184 11.52 13.59 2.53
N TRP A 185 11.77 14.70 1.84
CA TRP A 185 11.49 16.07 2.34
C TRP A 185 10.27 16.72 1.70
N GLY A 186 9.84 16.26 0.50
CA GLY A 186 8.73 16.82 -0.27
C GLY A 186 9.15 17.91 -1.24
N GLU A 187 8.35 18.09 -2.30
CA GLU A 187 8.66 19.00 -3.43
C GLU A 187 8.65 20.49 -3.07
N THR A 188 8.06 20.90 -1.95
CA THR A 188 7.84 22.31 -1.58
C THR A 188 8.99 22.94 -0.80
N ILE A 189 10.04 22.19 -0.49
CA ILE A 189 11.11 22.67 0.40
C ILE A 189 12.37 22.89 -0.45
N TYR A 190 12.76 24.16 -0.64
CA TYR A 190 14.04 24.55 -1.26
C TYR A 190 15.21 24.21 -0.30
N ILE A 191 15.65 22.98 -0.33
CA ILE A 191 16.81 22.49 0.44
C ILE A 191 17.90 22.08 -0.55
N ASP A 192 19.16 22.43 -0.24
CA ASP A 192 20.30 22.00 -1.03
C ASP A 192 20.45 20.47 -0.99
N GLU A 193 20.71 19.85 -2.13
CA GLU A 193 20.96 18.41 -2.29
C GLU A 193 22.07 17.89 -1.34
N ARG A 194 23.01 18.74 -0.92
CA ARG A 194 24.04 18.42 0.07
C ARG A 194 23.46 18.04 1.45
N THR A 195 22.23 18.46 1.74
CA THR A 195 21.52 18.06 2.96
C THR A 195 21.32 16.54 3.00
N VAL A 196 21.08 15.92 1.85
CA VAL A 196 20.96 14.46 1.74
C VAL A 196 22.25 13.78 2.22
N ASP A 197 23.43 14.29 1.82
CA ASP A 197 24.72 13.71 2.22
C ASP A 197 24.91 13.76 3.74
N VAL A 198 24.49 14.84 4.38
CA VAL A 198 24.55 14.98 5.84
C VAL A 198 23.67 13.94 6.54
N HIS A 199 22.43 13.78 6.09
CA HIS A 199 21.49 12.82 6.68
C HIS A 199 21.88 11.37 6.38
N VAL A 200 22.39 11.07 5.18
CA VAL A 200 22.97 9.76 4.87
C VAL A 200 24.18 9.46 5.79
N GLY A 201 25.03 10.45 6.04
CA GLY A 201 26.17 10.31 6.96
C GLY A 201 25.73 10.00 8.39
N ARG A 202 24.70 10.72 8.90
CA ARG A 202 24.12 10.46 10.24
C ARG A 202 23.46 9.09 10.32
N LEU A 203 22.68 8.73 9.29
CA LEU A 203 22.03 7.43 9.19
C LEU A 203 23.08 6.29 9.21
N ARG A 204 24.12 6.39 8.39
CA ARG A 204 25.24 5.42 8.39
C ARG A 204 25.87 5.24 9.77
N LYS A 205 26.16 6.36 10.43
CA LYS A 205 26.76 6.32 11.77
C LYS A 205 25.85 5.61 12.78
N ALA A 206 24.55 5.85 12.72
CA ALA A 206 23.58 5.21 13.61
C ALA A 206 23.41 3.72 13.30
N VAL A 207 23.23 3.37 12.02
CA VAL A 207 22.93 2.01 11.59
C VAL A 207 24.15 1.09 11.71
N ASN A 208 25.38 1.57 11.40
CA ASN A 208 26.56 0.72 11.36
C ASN A 208 27.25 0.55 12.71
N ASN A 209 26.92 1.37 13.73
CA ASN A 209 27.47 1.32 15.09
C ASN A 209 28.96 0.95 15.16
N GLY A 210 29.78 1.53 14.29
CA GLY A 210 31.26 1.52 14.26
C GLY A 210 31.94 0.21 13.85
N ARG A 211 31.26 -0.94 13.80
CA ARG A 211 31.87 -2.26 13.51
C ARG A 211 31.07 -3.13 12.53
N MET A 212 29.89 -2.69 12.10
CA MET A 212 29.06 -3.46 11.18
C MET A 212 29.31 -3.05 9.72
N PRO A 213 29.13 -3.96 8.76
CA PRO A 213 29.23 -3.64 7.35
C PRO A 213 28.29 -2.48 6.98
N ASP A 214 28.75 -1.58 6.10
CA ASP A 214 27.91 -0.48 5.63
C ASP A 214 26.79 -1.02 4.73
N VAL A 215 25.57 -0.81 5.17
CA VAL A 215 24.37 -1.24 4.42
C VAL A 215 23.95 -0.22 3.37
N ILE A 216 24.42 1.03 3.48
CA ILE A 216 24.12 2.09 2.53
C ILE A 216 25.32 2.29 1.60
N ARG A 217 25.18 1.93 0.34
CA ARG A 217 26.20 2.09 -0.68
C ARG A 217 26.16 3.50 -1.26
N THR A 218 27.34 4.08 -1.50
CA THR A 218 27.50 5.27 -2.33
C THR A 218 27.91 4.82 -3.73
N ILE A 219 27.13 5.18 -4.72
CA ILE A 219 27.45 5.00 -6.13
C ILE A 219 27.93 6.35 -6.67
N ARG A 220 29.24 6.46 -6.89
CA ARG A 220 29.85 7.74 -7.33
C ARG A 220 29.20 8.24 -8.60
N GLY A 221 28.81 9.51 -8.61
CA GLY A 221 28.12 10.16 -9.73
C GLY A 221 26.65 9.81 -9.89
N ALA A 222 26.09 8.81 -9.15
CA ALA A 222 24.71 8.38 -9.27
C ALA A 222 23.88 8.63 -8.00
N GLY A 223 24.43 8.37 -6.80
CA GLY A 223 23.68 8.60 -5.55
C GLY A 223 23.88 7.50 -4.52
N TYR A 224 22.80 7.06 -3.89
CA TYR A 224 22.78 6.13 -2.77
C TYR A 224 21.83 4.96 -3.00
N ALA A 225 22.15 3.80 -2.44
CA ALA A 225 21.29 2.62 -2.41
C ALA A 225 21.48 1.87 -1.07
N ILE A 226 20.43 1.21 -0.58
CA ILE A 226 20.56 0.20 0.47
C ILE A 226 20.90 -1.15 -0.17
N ARG A 227 21.70 -1.99 0.48
CA ARG A 227 21.99 -3.34 -0.01
C ARG A 227 20.73 -4.20 0.03
N GLU A 228 20.69 -5.21 -0.80
CA GLU A 228 19.58 -6.17 -0.92
C GLU A 228 19.72 -7.34 0.09
N ASP A 229 20.93 -7.65 0.48
CA ASP A 229 21.39 -8.78 1.31
C ASP A 229 21.85 -8.37 2.73
#